data_d1162ee7069935760e9bcea5121494c5
#
_entry.id   d1162ee7069935760e9bcea5121494c5
#
_cell.length_a   1.000
_cell.length_b   1.000
_cell.length_c   1.000
_cell.angle_alpha   90.00
_cell.angle_beta   90.00
_cell.angle_gamma   90.00
#
_symmetry.space_group_name_H-M   'P 1'
#
loop_
_entity.id
_entity.type
_entity.pdbx_description
1 polymer ?
#
loop_
_entity_poly.entity_id
_entity_poly.type
_entity_poly.pdbx_seq_one_letter_code
_entity_poly.pdbx_strand_id
1 'polypeptide(L)' 'MYRFFNGTLNHEKGLICEVEATSEFFPYTEPQIGDYINLPLDANDLDQEVWVIKERVVWPDQIEYLCKRFVWED' A
#
# COMPACT_ATOMS: atom_id res chain seq x y z
N MET A 1 -5.25 5.68 9.71
CA MET A 1 -5.62 4.85 8.54
C MET A 1 -4.55 4.96 7.48
N TYR A 2 -4.19 3.84 6.89
CA TYR A 2 -3.27 3.77 5.76
C TYR A 2 -4.05 3.52 4.49
N ARG A 3 -3.82 4.32 3.47
CA ARG A 3 -4.47 4.18 2.17
C ARG A 3 -3.40 3.96 1.10
N PHE A 4 -3.54 2.90 0.34
CA PHE A 4 -2.58 2.52 -0.70
C PHE A 4 -3.17 2.77 -2.08
N PHE A 5 -2.45 3.51 -2.90
CA PHE A 5 -2.89 3.90 -4.24
C PHE A 5 -1.90 3.40 -5.29
N ASN A 6 -2.42 3.04 -6.45
CA ASN A 6 -1.60 2.83 -7.63
C ASN A 6 -1.17 4.20 -8.15
N GLY A 7 0.12 4.50 -8.04
CA GLY A 7 0.67 5.81 -8.39
C GLY A 7 0.62 6.16 -9.87
N THR A 8 0.24 5.19 -10.73
CA THR A 8 0.08 5.45 -12.17
C THR A 8 -1.34 5.87 -12.53
N LEU A 9 -2.27 5.83 -11.57
CA LEU A 9 -3.68 6.18 -11.77
C LEU A 9 -4.05 7.39 -10.90
N ASN A 10 -5.19 8.02 -11.20
CA ASN A 10 -5.67 9.11 -10.37
C ASN A 10 -6.24 8.56 -9.05
N HIS A 11 -6.47 9.44 -8.06
CA HIS A 11 -6.94 9.04 -6.74
C HIS A 11 -8.29 8.30 -6.77
N GLU A 12 -9.17 8.65 -7.68
CA GLU A 12 -10.49 8.03 -7.76
C GLU A 12 -10.42 6.57 -8.22
N LYS A 13 -9.49 6.28 -9.12
CA LYS A 13 -9.37 4.95 -9.74
C LYS A 13 -8.20 4.15 -9.18
N GLY A 14 -7.31 4.79 -8.44
CA GLY A 14 -6.06 4.19 -8.02
C GLY A 14 -6.08 3.54 -6.65
N LEU A 15 -7.17 3.68 -5.89
CA LEU A 15 -7.22 3.10 -4.55
C LEU A 15 -7.15 1.58 -4.61
N ILE A 16 -6.11 1.03 -3.98
CA ILE A 16 -5.90 -0.42 -3.92
C ILE A 16 -6.58 -0.98 -2.67
N CYS A 17 -6.26 -0.44 -1.49
CA CYS A 17 -6.86 -0.86 -0.24
C CYS A 17 -6.66 0.18 0.85
N GLU A 18 -7.43 0.05 1.93
CA GLU A 18 -7.33 0.86 3.14
C GLU A 18 -7.15 -0.07 4.33
N VAL A 19 -6.28 0.31 5.26
CA VAL A 19 -5.98 -0.50 6.44
C VAL A 19 -5.94 0.40 7.67
N GLU A 20 -6.52 -0.06 8.78
CA GLU A 20 -6.42 0.64 10.05
C GLU A 20 -4.97 0.64 10.54
N ALA A 21 -4.54 1.76 11.12
CA ALA A 21 -3.18 1.92 11.60
C ALA A 21 -2.81 0.92 12.70
N THR A 22 -3.81 0.40 13.41
CA THR A 22 -3.63 -0.59 14.49
C THR A 22 -3.80 -2.01 13.99
N SER A 23 -3.91 -2.21 12.67
CA SER A 23 -4.09 -3.53 12.09
C SER A 23 -2.92 -4.45 12.40
N GLU A 24 -3.22 -5.72 12.63
CA GLU A 24 -2.20 -6.76 12.84
C GLU A 24 -1.32 -6.99 11.60
N PHE A 25 -1.73 -6.47 10.43
CA PHE A 25 -0.91 -6.53 9.22
C PHE A 25 0.35 -5.66 9.32
N PHE A 26 0.35 -4.67 10.23
CA PHE A 26 1.52 -3.81 10.45
C PHE A 26 1.88 -3.81 11.93
N PRO A 27 2.30 -4.95 12.48
CA PRO A 27 2.48 -5.08 13.92
C PRO A 27 3.70 -4.33 14.48
N TYR A 28 4.66 -3.96 13.64
CA TYR A 28 5.95 -3.44 14.13
C TYR A 28 6.31 -2.05 13.65
N THR A 29 6.13 -1.76 12.36
CA THR A 29 6.57 -0.49 11.78
C THR A 29 5.59 -0.01 10.71
N GLU A 30 5.56 1.32 10.52
CA GLU A 30 4.87 1.89 9.37
C GLU A 30 5.63 1.55 8.09
N PRO A 31 4.92 1.29 6.97
CA PRO A 31 5.57 1.17 5.68
C PRO A 31 6.31 2.46 5.31
N GLN A 32 7.47 2.31 4.69
CA GLN A 32 8.33 3.43 4.30
C GLN A 32 8.57 3.40 2.79
N ILE A 33 9.02 4.54 2.25
CA ILE A 33 9.39 4.63 0.84
C ILE A 33 10.47 3.60 0.54
N GLY A 34 10.29 2.82 -0.51
CA GLY A 34 11.19 1.76 -0.92
C GLY A 34 10.83 0.38 -0.41
N ASP A 35 9.88 0.30 0.52
CA ASP A 35 9.43 -1.00 1.02
C ASP A 35 8.62 -1.76 -0.04
N TYR A 36 8.75 -3.08 0.00
CA TYR A 36 7.93 -3.99 -0.79
C TYR A 36 6.79 -4.47 0.09
N ILE A 37 5.58 -4.39 -0.43
CA ILE A 37 4.39 -4.75 0.34
C ILE A 37 3.43 -5.55 -0.53
N ASN A 38 2.82 -6.57 0.07
CA ASN A 38 1.80 -7.37 -0.61
C ASN A 38 0.44 -6.68 -0.46
N LEU A 39 -0.21 -6.38 -1.55
CA LEU A 39 -1.53 -5.74 -1.57
C LEU A 39 -2.48 -6.55 -2.45
N PRO A 40 -3.76 -6.61 -2.10
CA PRO A 40 -4.38 -6.10 -0.88
C PRO A 40 -3.93 -6.84 0.37
N LEU A 41 -4.07 -6.20 1.53
CA LEU A 41 -3.60 -6.73 2.82
C LEU A 41 -4.65 -7.63 3.47
N ASP A 42 -5.28 -8.47 2.70
CA ASP A 42 -6.22 -9.48 3.19
C ASP A 42 -5.56 -10.84 3.12
N ALA A 43 -5.42 -11.47 4.29
CA ALA A 43 -4.77 -12.78 4.40
C ALA A 43 -5.50 -13.88 3.60
N ASN A 44 -6.77 -13.66 3.29
CA ASN A 44 -7.57 -14.61 2.53
C ASN A 44 -7.54 -14.35 1.03
N ASP A 45 -6.91 -13.28 0.58
CA ASP A 45 -6.82 -12.96 -0.84
C ASP A 45 -5.65 -13.70 -1.46
N LEU A 46 -5.96 -14.62 -2.37
CA LEU A 46 -4.96 -15.42 -3.07
C LEU A 46 -4.30 -14.66 -4.22
N ASP A 47 -4.86 -13.52 -4.61
CA ASP A 47 -4.38 -12.73 -5.74
C ASP A 47 -3.54 -11.52 -5.28
N GLN A 48 -2.87 -11.66 -4.14
CA GLN A 48 -1.98 -10.61 -3.65
C GLN A 48 -0.85 -10.33 -4.62
N GLU A 49 -0.58 -9.06 -4.83
CA GLU A 49 0.49 -8.60 -5.69
C GLU A 49 1.53 -7.83 -4.86
N VAL A 50 2.76 -7.84 -5.32
CA VAL A 50 3.84 -7.10 -4.66
C VAL A 50 3.87 -5.69 -5.25
N TRP A 51 3.89 -4.71 -4.37
CA TRP A 51 3.96 -3.30 -4.72
C TRP A 51 5.15 -2.66 -4.01
N VAL A 52 5.74 -1.66 -4.65
CA VAL A 52 6.84 -0.87 -4.07
C VAL A 52 6.30 0.51 -3.72
N ILE A 53 6.54 0.96 -2.50
CA ILE A 53 6.11 2.28 -2.07
C ILE A 53 7.05 3.32 -2.66
N LYS A 54 6.49 4.25 -3.44
CA LYS A 54 7.25 5.30 -4.12
C LYS A 54 7.12 6.65 -3.46
N GLU A 55 5.94 6.98 -2.94
CA GLU A 55 5.70 8.24 -2.27
C GLU A 55 4.83 8.02 -1.04
N ARG A 56 5.00 8.91 -0.07
CA ARG A 56 4.26 8.86 1.19
C ARG A 56 3.76 10.26 1.50
N VAL A 57 2.45 10.40 1.66
CA VAL A 57 1.82 11.69 2.00
C VAL A 57 1.16 11.55 3.36
N VAL A 58 1.57 12.39 4.32
CA VAL A 58 1.06 12.35 5.68
C VAL A 58 -0.01 13.43 5.84
N TRP A 59 -1.21 13.01 6.21
CA TRP A 59 -2.32 13.87 6.54
C TRP A 59 -2.60 13.77 8.05
N PRO A 60 -3.29 14.73 8.66
CA PRO A 60 -3.56 14.66 10.10
C PRO A 60 -4.30 13.40 10.57
N ASP A 61 -5.13 12.82 9.71
CA ASP A 61 -5.98 11.69 10.06
C ASP A 61 -5.64 10.41 9.30
N GLN A 62 -4.71 10.47 8.35
CA GLN A 62 -4.37 9.33 7.50
C GLN A 62 -3.00 9.49 6.87
N ILE A 63 -2.47 8.38 6.38
CA ILE A 63 -1.24 8.37 5.58
C ILE A 63 -1.58 7.71 4.26
N GLU A 64 -1.25 8.37 3.15
CA GLU A 64 -1.45 7.86 1.81
C GLU A 64 -0.12 7.42 1.22
N TYR A 65 -0.12 6.25 0.59
CA TYR A 65 1.05 5.70 -0.06
C TYR A 65 0.78 5.58 -1.55
N LEU A 66 1.68 6.11 -2.36
CA LEU A 66 1.65 5.93 -3.80
C LEU A 66 2.60 4.80 -4.14
N CYS A 67 2.07 3.76 -4.75
CA CYS A 67 2.80 2.53 -4.99
C CYS A 67 2.90 2.24 -6.48
N LYS A 68 3.95 1.51 -6.85
CA LYS A 68 4.12 0.98 -8.19
C LYS A 68 4.15 -0.54 -8.10
N ARG A 69 3.40 -1.20 -8.99
CA ARG A 69 3.39 -2.65 -9.03
C ARG A 69 4.78 -3.18 -9.38
N PHE A 70 5.24 -4.13 -8.60
CA PHE A 70 6.49 -4.82 -8.86
C PHE A 70 6.22 -5.97 -9.84
N VAL A 71 6.96 -6.01 -10.93
CA VAL A 71 6.85 -7.07 -11.93
C VAL A 71 8.17 -7.81 -11.97
N TRP A 72 8.11 -9.13 -11.75
CA TRP A 72 9.29 -9.97 -11.86
C TRP A 72 9.66 -10.09 -13.34
N GLU A 73 10.89 -9.72 -13.64
CA GLU A 73 11.45 -9.92 -14.98
C GLU A 73 12.36 -11.14 -14.95
N ASP A 74 12.06 -12.08 -15.81
CA ASP A 74 12.89 -13.28 -15.97
C ASP A 74 14.10 -13.01 -16.86
#